data_cc9c4b92d693f12eefa750295d42c297
#
_entry.id   cc9c4b92d693f12eefa750295d42c297
#
_cell.length_a   1.000
_cell.length_b   1.000
_cell.length_c   1.000
_cell.angle_alpha   90.00
_cell.angle_beta   90.00
_cell.angle_gamma   90.00
#
_symmetry.space_group_name_H-M   'P 1'
#
loop_
_entity.id
_entity.type
_entity.pdbx_description
1 polymer ?
#
loop_
_entity_poly.entity_id
_entity_poly.type
_entity_poly.pdbx_seq_one_letter_code
_entity_poly.pdbx_strand_id
1 'polypeptide(L)'
;MSIDPTRIDIAVDPRRQRLIGVSAHGLRHFDVPYISEIVPGLWLGGCEDGLVLPGFIKHLVSLYPWEAYTVNHELDTALEVRMYDSLDQAFHQVDGIARWVNECRPTGPILVHCQAGLNRSSLVVTRALVLSGMPVREAIDLVREKRSPVCLCNPSFERWLLAQVTNGQMS
;
A
#
# COMPACT_ATOMS: atom_id res chain seq x y z
N MET A 1 -21.87 7.32 9.09
CA MET A 1 -20.49 7.05 8.71
C MET A 1 -20.44 5.88 7.74
N SER A 2 -19.90 6.09 6.55
CA SER A 2 -19.85 5.01 5.56
C SER A 2 -18.73 4.03 5.91
N ILE A 3 -18.99 2.76 5.68
CA ILE A 3 -18.00 1.70 5.83
C ILE A 3 -17.41 1.41 4.44
N ASP A 4 -16.15 1.04 4.38
CA ASP A 4 -15.55 0.55 3.14
C ASP A 4 -16.27 -0.74 2.70
N PRO A 5 -16.99 -0.73 1.57
CA PRO A 5 -17.69 -1.92 1.10
C PRO A 5 -16.75 -3.04 0.64
N THR A 6 -15.48 -2.74 0.45
CA THR A 6 -14.45 -3.73 0.07
C THR A 6 -13.64 -4.21 1.26
N ARG A 7 -14.06 -3.85 2.48
CA ARG A 7 -13.41 -4.25 3.72
C ARG A 7 -13.46 -5.77 3.89
N ILE A 8 -12.36 -6.35 4.33
CA ILE A 8 -12.28 -7.77 4.68
C ILE A 8 -12.09 -7.93 6.19
N ASP A 9 -12.34 -9.12 6.71
CA ASP A 9 -12.04 -9.45 8.09
C ASP A 9 -10.55 -9.73 8.25
N ILE A 10 -9.93 -9.08 9.23
CA ILE A 10 -8.51 -9.24 9.54
C ILE A 10 -8.37 -9.54 11.01
N ALA A 11 -7.61 -10.58 11.33
CA ALA A 11 -7.21 -10.87 12.70
C ALA A 11 -5.83 -10.23 12.95
N VAL A 12 -5.67 -9.58 14.09
CA VAL A 12 -4.40 -9.00 14.51
C VAL A 12 -3.73 -9.96 15.50
N ASP A 13 -2.48 -10.32 15.23
CA ASP A 13 -1.64 -11.04 16.19
C ASP A 13 -0.65 -10.05 16.79
N PRO A 14 -0.95 -9.50 17.99
CA PRO A 14 -0.08 -8.46 18.56
C PRO A 14 1.26 -8.98 19.06
N ARG A 15 1.36 -10.29 19.36
CA ARG A 15 2.63 -10.88 19.78
C ARG A 15 3.65 -10.93 18.66
N ARG A 16 3.20 -11.33 17.46
CA ARG A 16 4.06 -11.43 16.28
C ARG A 16 4.04 -10.16 15.44
N GLN A 17 3.16 -9.20 15.78
CA GLN A 17 2.93 -7.99 15.00
C GLN A 17 2.55 -8.29 13.56
N ARG A 18 1.52 -9.13 13.38
CA ARG A 18 1.09 -9.60 12.07
C ARG A 18 -0.42 -9.42 11.88
N LEU A 19 -0.79 -9.25 10.62
CA LEU A 19 -2.16 -9.22 10.14
C LEU A 19 -2.44 -10.52 9.42
N ILE A 20 -3.56 -11.18 9.74
CA ILE A 20 -3.89 -12.50 9.24
C ILE A 20 -5.30 -12.48 8.67
N GLY A 21 -5.50 -13.07 7.51
CA GLY A 21 -6.83 -13.16 6.92
C GLY A 21 -6.85 -13.89 5.60
N VAL A 22 -7.94 -13.67 4.88
CA VAL A 22 -8.16 -14.20 3.52
C VAL A 22 -8.47 -13.03 2.61
N SER A 23 -7.77 -12.94 1.48
CA SER A 23 -7.93 -11.85 0.54
C SER A 23 -9.29 -11.86 -0.13
N ALA A 24 -9.81 -10.68 -0.49
CA ALA A 24 -11.07 -10.55 -1.21
C ALA A 24 -10.97 -11.11 -2.64
N HIS A 25 -9.81 -10.98 -3.26
CA HIS A 25 -9.57 -11.43 -4.63
C HIS A 25 -8.74 -12.70 -4.61
N GLY A 26 -9.30 -13.79 -5.14
CA GLY A 26 -8.63 -15.09 -5.19
C GLY A 26 -8.71 -15.89 -3.90
N LEU A 27 -9.32 -15.37 -2.84
CA LEU A 27 -9.52 -16.06 -1.55
C LEU A 27 -8.24 -16.71 -1.04
N ARG A 28 -7.14 -15.97 -1.06
CA ARG A 28 -5.82 -16.47 -0.64
C ARG A 28 -5.56 -16.12 0.81
N HIS A 29 -5.06 -17.06 1.58
CA HIS A 29 -4.61 -16.81 2.95
C HIS A 29 -3.39 -15.90 2.95
N PHE A 30 -3.37 -14.96 3.89
CA PHE A 30 -2.20 -14.11 4.11
C PHE A 30 -1.89 -14.04 5.61
N ASP A 31 -0.62 -13.89 5.91
CA ASP A 31 -0.07 -13.66 7.24
C ASP A 31 1.12 -12.73 7.02
N VAL A 32 0.94 -11.45 7.28
CA VAL A 32 1.91 -10.41 6.89
C VAL A 32 2.28 -9.54 8.09
N PRO A 33 3.50 -8.99 8.12
CA PRO A 33 3.84 -7.98 9.12
C PRO A 33 2.91 -6.76 9.01
N TYR A 34 2.81 -5.98 10.08
CA TYR A 34 2.06 -4.73 10.01
C TYR A 34 2.56 -3.84 8.87
N ILE A 35 3.88 -3.71 8.76
CA ILE A 35 4.52 -2.93 7.70
C ILE A 35 5.75 -3.68 7.19
N SER A 36 6.10 -3.44 5.93
CA SER A 36 7.27 -4.04 5.27
C SER A 36 8.02 -2.97 4.50
N GLU A 37 9.34 -2.95 4.62
CA GLU A 37 10.18 -2.06 3.82
C GLU A 37 10.41 -2.68 2.44
N ILE A 38 10.04 -1.95 1.41
CA ILE A 38 10.14 -2.42 0.02
C ILE A 38 11.49 -2.04 -0.59
N VAL A 39 11.84 -0.77 -0.46
CA VAL A 39 13.18 -0.22 -0.75
C VAL A 39 13.52 0.74 0.38
N PRO A 40 14.77 1.16 0.56
CA PRO A 40 15.13 2.02 1.69
C PRO A 40 14.21 3.25 1.79
N GLY A 41 13.57 3.38 2.95
CA GLY A 41 12.69 4.51 3.26
C GLY A 41 11.27 4.41 2.72
N LEU A 42 10.92 3.39 1.94
CA LEU A 42 9.57 3.20 1.41
C LEU A 42 8.93 1.96 2.02
N TRP A 43 7.93 2.19 2.88
CA TRP A 43 7.23 1.16 3.63
C TRP A 43 5.81 0.97 3.12
N LEU A 44 5.36 -0.25 3.13
CA LEU A 44 4.04 -0.68 2.68
C LEU A 44 3.38 -1.44 3.83
N GLY A 45 2.12 -1.11 4.14
CA GLY A 45 1.49 -1.76 5.28
C GLY A 45 -0.02 -1.79 5.28
N GLY A 46 -0.53 -2.46 6.31
CA GLY A 46 -1.94 -2.47 6.67
C GLY A 46 -2.21 -1.60 7.89
N CYS A 47 -3.46 -1.50 8.29
CA CYS A 47 -3.87 -0.69 9.42
C CYS A 47 -5.08 -1.30 10.11
N GLU A 48 -5.03 -1.31 11.42
CA GLU A 48 -6.16 -1.57 12.32
C GLU A 48 -6.16 -0.48 13.38
N ASP A 49 -7.34 -0.07 13.83
CA ASP A 49 -7.45 0.89 14.93
C ASP A 49 -6.71 0.39 16.18
N GLY A 50 -5.94 1.26 16.78
CA GLY A 50 -5.18 0.96 17.98
C GLY A 50 -3.73 0.54 17.74
N LEU A 51 -3.35 0.25 16.51
CA LEU A 51 -1.94 0.01 16.19
C LEU A 51 -1.17 1.33 16.29
N VAL A 52 0.01 1.28 16.88
CA VAL A 52 0.86 2.46 17.04
C VAL A 52 1.78 2.59 15.84
N LEU A 53 1.76 3.76 15.21
CA LEU A 53 2.68 4.05 14.11
C LEU A 53 4.12 4.11 14.63
N PRO A 54 5.06 3.36 14.03
CA PRO A 54 6.46 3.44 14.44
C PRO A 54 7.00 4.87 14.35
N GLY A 55 7.75 5.28 15.39
CA GLY A 55 8.23 6.66 15.52
C GLY A 55 9.20 7.12 14.45
N PHE A 56 9.78 6.19 13.69
CA PHE A 56 10.70 6.54 12.59
C PHE A 56 9.96 6.97 11.31
N ILE A 57 8.65 6.69 11.19
CA ILE A 57 7.87 7.09 10.02
C ILE A 57 7.63 8.60 10.08
N LYS A 58 8.06 9.30 9.04
CA LYS A 58 7.94 10.76 8.92
C LYS A 58 6.79 11.20 8.02
N HIS A 59 6.41 10.36 7.08
CA HIS A 59 5.35 10.64 6.13
C HIS A 59 4.36 9.49 6.12
N LEU A 60 3.06 9.80 6.12
CA LEU A 60 2.00 8.80 6.15
C LEU A 60 1.03 9.04 5.00
N VAL A 61 0.80 8.01 4.20
CA VAL A 61 -0.24 8.01 3.16
C VAL A 61 -1.25 6.92 3.51
N SER A 62 -2.49 7.32 3.78
CA SER A 62 -3.59 6.42 4.06
C SER A 62 -4.49 6.31 2.82
N LEU A 63 -4.62 5.12 2.30
CA LEU A 63 -5.58 4.79 1.23
C LEU A 63 -6.81 4.10 1.80
N TYR A 64 -6.91 4.06 3.13
CA TYR A 64 -7.99 3.42 3.89
C TYR A 64 -8.29 4.25 5.14
N PRO A 65 -8.95 5.43 5.01
CA PRO A 65 -9.14 6.33 6.15
C PRO A 65 -10.30 5.96 7.09
N TRP A 66 -10.80 4.73 7.03
CA TRP A 66 -11.84 4.24 7.94
C TRP A 66 -11.28 3.77 9.29
N GLU A 67 -9.99 3.45 9.34
CA GLU A 67 -9.26 3.12 10.55
C GLU A 67 -7.94 3.90 10.56
N ALA A 68 -7.40 4.17 11.73
CA ALA A 68 -6.22 5.00 11.86
C ALA A 68 -5.21 4.40 12.82
N TYR A 69 -3.93 4.65 12.54
CA TYR A 69 -2.87 4.44 13.50
C TYR A 69 -2.98 5.43 14.67
N THR A 70 -2.60 4.98 15.85
CA THR A 70 -2.29 5.89 16.95
C THR A 70 -0.91 6.48 16.68
N VAL A 71 -0.82 7.79 16.55
CA VAL A 71 0.42 8.50 16.24
C VAL A 71 0.90 9.25 17.48
N ASN A 72 2.04 8.85 18.04
CA ASN A 72 2.61 9.43 19.25
C ASN A 72 3.82 10.34 18.98
N HIS A 73 4.07 10.67 17.72
CA HIS A 73 5.17 11.54 17.32
C HIS A 73 4.69 12.49 16.22
N GLU A 74 5.52 13.47 15.89
CA GLU A 74 5.19 14.44 14.86
C GLU A 74 5.45 13.86 13.47
N LEU A 75 4.47 13.99 12.57
CA LEU A 75 4.61 13.65 11.16
C LEU A 75 4.95 14.91 10.36
N ASP A 76 5.85 14.78 9.39
CA ASP A 76 6.16 15.88 8.47
C ASP A 76 5.01 16.08 7.48
N THR A 77 4.42 14.98 6.99
CA THR A 77 3.25 15.03 6.12
C THR A 77 2.29 13.87 6.43
N ALA A 78 1.01 14.10 6.15
CA ALA A 78 -0.02 13.08 6.19
C ALA A 78 -1.00 13.33 5.06
N LEU A 79 -1.24 12.32 4.24
CA LEU A 79 -2.17 12.38 3.11
C LEU A 79 -3.19 11.26 3.26
N GLU A 80 -4.46 11.59 3.13
CA GLU A 80 -5.54 10.61 3.13
C GLU A 80 -6.27 10.65 1.81
N VAL A 81 -6.41 9.50 1.16
CA VAL A 81 -7.19 9.35 -0.06
C VAL A 81 -8.05 8.10 0.06
N ARG A 82 -9.35 8.26 -0.08
CA ARG A 82 -10.27 7.14 -0.01
C ARG A 82 -10.20 6.34 -1.31
N MET A 83 -9.76 5.11 -1.23
CA MET A 83 -9.74 4.15 -2.33
C MET A 83 -10.46 2.87 -1.93
N TYR A 84 -10.96 2.15 -2.91
CA TYR A 84 -11.62 0.87 -2.72
C TYR A 84 -10.83 -0.25 -3.37
N ASP A 85 -10.80 -1.41 -2.72
CA ASP A 85 -10.17 -2.61 -3.28
C ASP A 85 -11.19 -3.35 -4.15
N SER A 86 -11.70 -2.66 -5.16
CA SER A 86 -12.70 -3.18 -6.08
C SER A 86 -12.14 -3.33 -7.49
N LEU A 87 -12.84 -4.10 -8.32
CA LEU A 87 -12.44 -4.28 -9.73
C LEU A 87 -12.66 -3.03 -10.57
N ASP A 88 -13.55 -2.14 -10.12
CA ASP A 88 -13.94 -0.92 -10.82
C ASP A 88 -13.38 0.36 -10.19
N GLN A 89 -12.39 0.24 -9.30
CA GLN A 89 -11.72 1.39 -8.72
C GLN A 89 -11.06 2.22 -9.83
N ALA A 90 -11.34 3.53 -9.84
CA ALA A 90 -10.73 4.44 -10.80
C ALA A 90 -9.25 4.68 -10.49
N PHE A 91 -8.45 4.94 -11.52
CA PHE A 91 -7.00 5.07 -11.39
C PHE A 91 -6.48 6.51 -11.56
N HIS A 92 -7.38 7.48 -11.76
CA HIS A 92 -6.98 8.86 -12.08
C HIS A 92 -6.13 9.54 -10.99
N GLN A 93 -6.21 9.07 -9.75
CA GLN A 93 -5.44 9.64 -8.64
C GLN A 93 -4.11 8.93 -8.38
N VAL A 94 -3.90 7.74 -8.94
CA VAL A 94 -2.76 6.88 -8.58
C VAL A 94 -1.43 7.57 -8.88
N ASP A 95 -1.29 8.17 -10.06
CA ASP A 95 -0.03 8.83 -10.44
C ASP A 95 0.28 10.02 -9.55
N GLY A 96 -0.73 10.81 -9.18
CA GLY A 96 -0.56 11.93 -8.26
C GLY A 96 -0.08 11.49 -6.89
N ILE A 97 -0.68 10.44 -6.34
CA ILE A 97 -0.29 9.89 -5.05
C ILE A 97 1.12 9.30 -5.13
N ALA A 98 1.43 8.57 -6.19
CA ALA A 98 2.74 7.97 -6.40
C ALA A 98 3.85 9.02 -6.50
N ARG A 99 3.59 10.14 -7.20
CA ARG A 99 4.52 11.28 -7.26
C ARG A 99 4.72 11.90 -5.88
N TRP A 100 3.65 12.06 -5.12
CA TRP A 100 3.74 12.54 -3.74
C TRP A 100 4.65 11.67 -2.89
N VAL A 101 4.49 10.35 -3.00
CA VAL A 101 5.36 9.38 -2.30
C VAL A 101 6.83 9.63 -2.67
N ASN A 102 7.12 9.77 -3.96
CA ASN A 102 8.50 9.99 -4.42
C ASN A 102 9.06 11.35 -4.00
N GLU A 103 8.23 12.36 -3.85
CA GLU A 103 8.66 13.68 -3.36
C GLU A 103 8.94 13.66 -1.86
N CYS A 104 8.18 12.91 -1.07
CA CYS A 104 8.36 12.85 0.38
C CYS A 104 9.52 11.96 0.80
N ARG A 105 9.74 10.85 0.12
CA ARG A 105 10.70 9.83 0.53
C ARG A 105 12.13 10.35 0.79
N PRO A 106 12.68 11.29 0.00
CA PRO A 106 14.04 11.80 0.25
C PRO A 106 14.21 12.53 1.58
N THR A 107 13.12 12.99 2.20
CA THR A 107 13.17 13.73 3.46
C THR A 107 12.89 12.87 4.69
N GLY A 108 12.57 11.60 4.50
CA GLY A 108 12.35 10.68 5.61
C GLY A 108 11.52 9.46 5.22
N PRO A 109 11.50 8.43 6.07
CA PRO A 109 10.72 7.23 5.79
C PRO A 109 9.23 7.52 5.62
N ILE A 110 8.64 6.92 4.60
CA ILE A 110 7.22 7.04 4.30
C ILE A 110 6.54 5.68 4.40
N LEU A 111 5.35 5.66 4.99
CA LEU A 111 4.47 4.50 5.00
C LEU A 111 3.24 4.78 4.14
N VAL A 112 2.98 3.88 3.20
CA VAL A 112 1.75 3.85 2.42
C VAL A 112 0.95 2.64 2.89
N HIS A 113 -0.26 2.88 3.41
CA HIS A 113 -1.07 1.78 3.94
C HIS A 113 -2.49 1.77 3.37
N CYS A 114 -3.09 0.61 3.39
CA CYS A 114 -4.52 0.41 3.22
C CYS A 114 -5.03 -0.46 4.38
N GLN A 115 -6.02 -1.32 4.17
CA GLN A 115 -6.51 -2.17 5.25
C GLN A 115 -5.53 -3.30 5.58
N ALA A 116 -5.22 -4.17 4.61
CA ALA A 116 -4.31 -5.29 4.78
C ALA A 116 -2.89 -5.02 4.27
N GLY A 117 -2.73 -4.00 3.44
CA GLY A 117 -1.46 -3.74 2.78
C GLY A 117 -1.18 -4.71 1.63
N LEU A 118 -2.22 -5.12 0.91
CA LEU A 118 -2.10 -6.10 -0.18
C LEU A 118 -2.39 -5.50 -1.56
N ASN A 119 -3.40 -4.63 -1.69
CA ASN A 119 -3.84 -4.16 -3.00
C ASN A 119 -3.71 -2.66 -3.19
N ARG A 120 -4.47 -1.84 -2.47
CA ARG A 120 -4.48 -0.38 -2.67
C ARG A 120 -3.11 0.24 -2.45
N SER A 121 -2.49 -0.08 -1.33
CA SER A 121 -1.14 0.43 -1.02
C SER A 121 -0.08 -0.17 -1.93
N SER A 122 -0.19 -1.44 -2.30
CA SER A 122 0.73 -2.07 -3.26
C SER A 122 0.63 -1.44 -4.65
N LEU A 123 -0.57 -1.06 -5.08
CA LEU A 123 -0.78 -0.34 -6.34
C LEU A 123 0.01 0.96 -6.38
N VAL A 124 -0.12 1.78 -5.34
CA VAL A 124 0.55 3.08 -5.25
C VAL A 124 2.07 2.91 -5.10
N VAL A 125 2.52 2.03 -4.23
CA VAL A 125 3.96 1.79 -4.03
C VAL A 125 4.61 1.26 -5.30
N THR A 126 3.98 0.31 -5.97
CA THR A 126 4.49 -0.21 -7.25
C THR A 126 4.58 0.91 -8.28
N ARG A 127 3.53 1.73 -8.40
CA ARG A 127 3.53 2.84 -9.37
C ARG A 127 4.61 3.87 -9.04
N ALA A 128 4.84 4.15 -7.75
CA ALA A 128 5.92 5.04 -7.32
C ALA A 128 7.29 4.51 -7.76
N LEU A 129 7.53 3.22 -7.61
CA LEU A 129 8.78 2.59 -8.06
C LEU A 129 8.94 2.70 -9.59
N VAL A 130 7.87 2.47 -10.34
CA VAL A 130 7.89 2.59 -11.80
C VAL A 130 8.18 4.03 -12.22
N LEU A 131 7.54 5.01 -11.60
CA LEU A 131 7.77 6.42 -11.92
C LEU A 131 9.18 6.88 -11.53
N SER A 132 9.83 6.18 -10.62
CA SER A 132 11.24 6.45 -10.27
C SER A 132 12.25 5.72 -11.16
N GLY A 133 11.78 4.94 -12.13
CA GLY A 133 12.62 4.31 -13.15
C GLY A 133 12.70 2.78 -13.11
N MET A 134 12.01 2.12 -12.19
CA MET A 134 12.05 0.66 -12.12
C MET A 134 11.10 0.05 -13.17
N PRO A 135 11.52 -0.98 -13.90
CA PRO A 135 10.60 -1.71 -14.77
C PRO A 135 9.41 -2.27 -14.01
N VAL A 136 8.21 -2.24 -14.61
CA VAL A 136 6.98 -2.56 -13.91
C VAL A 136 6.96 -3.99 -13.36
N ARG A 137 7.44 -4.96 -14.12
CA ARG A 137 7.46 -6.36 -13.65
C ARG A 137 8.42 -6.55 -12.49
N GLU A 138 9.55 -5.86 -12.54
CA GLU A 138 10.51 -5.87 -11.43
C GLU A 138 9.91 -5.23 -10.18
N ALA A 139 9.16 -4.14 -10.33
CA ALA A 139 8.49 -3.46 -9.21
C ALA A 139 7.41 -4.36 -8.58
N ILE A 140 6.59 -5.01 -9.40
CA ILE A 140 5.57 -5.95 -8.92
C ILE A 140 6.24 -7.11 -8.16
N ASP A 141 7.27 -7.70 -8.73
CA ASP A 141 7.98 -8.82 -8.13
C ASP A 141 8.62 -8.43 -6.80
N LEU A 142 9.19 -7.21 -6.73
CA LEU A 142 9.82 -6.70 -5.53
C LEU A 142 8.80 -6.52 -4.39
N VAL A 143 7.65 -5.95 -4.68
CA VAL A 143 6.58 -5.77 -3.68
C VAL A 143 6.13 -7.13 -3.16
N ARG A 144 5.95 -8.10 -4.03
CA ARG A 144 5.56 -9.47 -3.64
C ARG A 144 6.64 -10.17 -2.84
N GLU A 145 7.91 -9.99 -3.19
CA GLU A 145 9.04 -10.57 -2.47
C GLU A 145 9.17 -9.98 -1.07
N LYS A 146 9.07 -8.66 -0.96
CA LYS A 146 9.34 -7.96 0.30
C LYS A 146 8.18 -8.03 1.28
N ARG A 147 6.94 -8.15 0.81
CA ARG A 147 5.79 -8.20 1.70
C ARG A 147 5.03 -9.52 1.63
N SER A 148 4.44 -9.86 0.50
CA SER A 148 3.64 -11.08 0.36
C SER A 148 3.37 -11.40 -1.11
N PRO A 149 3.42 -12.68 -1.51
CA PRO A 149 2.98 -13.06 -2.88
C PRO A 149 1.50 -12.77 -3.14
N VAL A 150 0.71 -12.49 -2.10
CA VAL A 150 -0.71 -12.10 -2.24
C VAL A 150 -0.87 -10.63 -2.65
N CYS A 151 0.18 -9.81 -2.55
CA CYS A 151 0.12 -8.43 -3.01
C CYS A 151 -0.30 -8.35 -4.48
N LEU A 152 -1.17 -7.38 -4.78
CA LEU A 152 -1.74 -7.17 -6.12
C LEU A 152 -2.58 -8.36 -6.60
N CYS A 153 -3.25 -9.05 -5.68
CA CYS A 153 -4.20 -10.11 -6.05
C CYS A 153 -5.48 -9.54 -6.68
N ASN A 154 -5.75 -8.24 -6.54
CA ASN A 154 -6.79 -7.57 -7.32
C ASN A 154 -6.34 -7.50 -8.79
N PRO A 155 -6.95 -8.27 -9.69
CA PRO A 155 -6.45 -8.37 -11.07
C PRO A 155 -6.59 -7.06 -11.87
N SER A 156 -7.54 -6.20 -11.48
CA SER A 156 -7.70 -4.88 -12.11
C SER A 156 -6.47 -4.00 -11.83
N PHE A 157 -5.92 -4.06 -10.63
CA PHE A 157 -4.76 -3.25 -10.25
C PHE A 157 -3.50 -3.71 -10.99
N GLU A 158 -3.23 -5.01 -11.02
CA GLU A 158 -2.07 -5.53 -11.74
C GLU A 158 -2.16 -5.23 -13.23
N ARG A 159 -3.36 -5.41 -13.83
CA ARG A 159 -3.60 -5.15 -15.23
C ARG A 159 -3.35 -3.69 -15.59
N TRP A 160 -3.82 -2.76 -14.74
CA TRP A 160 -3.59 -1.33 -14.96
C TRP A 160 -2.10 -1.00 -14.91
N LEU A 161 -1.37 -1.51 -13.93
CA LEU A 161 0.08 -1.29 -13.82
C LEU A 161 0.81 -1.75 -15.08
N LEU A 162 0.49 -2.94 -15.56
CA LEU A 162 1.13 -3.51 -16.76
C LEU A 162 0.76 -2.73 -18.02
N ALA A 163 -0.45 -2.20 -18.11
CA ALA A 163 -0.91 -1.44 -19.27
C ALA A 163 -0.19 -0.11 -19.45
N GLN A 164 0.31 0.50 -18.37
CA GLN A 164 1.00 1.78 -18.44
C GLN A 164 2.32 1.69 -19.20
N VAL A 165 2.95 0.53 -19.25
CA VAL A 165 4.20 0.31 -20.00
C VAL A 165 4.00 0.48 -21.49
N THR A 166 2.79 0.16 -22.01
CA THR A 166 2.50 0.21 -23.44
C THR A 166 2.33 1.62 -23.97
N ASN A 167 2.29 2.63 -23.11
CA ASN A 167 2.06 4.03 -23.47
C ASN A 167 3.37 4.81 -23.70
N GLY A 168 4.39 4.16 -24.26
CA GLY A 168 5.65 4.80 -24.59
C GLY A 168 6.62 4.96 -23.43
N GLN A 169 6.31 4.41 -22.28
CA GLN A 169 7.25 4.32 -21.18
C GLN A 169 8.18 3.14 -21.43
N MET A 170 9.14 3.39 -22.24
CA MET A 170 10.18 2.39 -22.46
C MET A 170 11.07 2.38 -21.24
N SER A 171 10.99 1.32 -20.53
CA SER A 171 11.87 1.08 -19.39
C SER A 171 13.28 0.77 -19.87
#